data_e9453ffbb14af54d103bc0a4a486cfbf
#
_entry.id   e9453ffbb14af54d103bc0a4a486cfbf
#
_cell.length_a   1.000
_cell.length_b   1.000
_cell.length_c   1.000
_cell.angle_alpha   90.00
_cell.angle_beta   90.00
_cell.angle_gamma   90.00
#
_symmetry.space_group_name_H-M   'P 1'
#
loop_
_entity.id
_entity.type
_entity.pdbx_description
1 polymer ?
#
loop_
_entity_poly.entity_id
_entity_poly.type
_entity_poly.pdbx_seq_one_letter_code
_entity_poly.pdbx_strand_id
1 'polypeptide(L)'
;MPHHTPETLLALLDAMGIATTTVRHAPAFTVAEALTLAHGSLPPGVNVKNLFLKDAKDQLWLVSAPFERQIDLKALPAKIGSKRLSFGNPTLLMETLGVIPGAVTPFAPLNDTARRVRVVLDKWMMGEKHLNCHPLANDATTSIAPADLIKFLTAHHQVPTLVDLAN
;
A
#
# COMPACT_ATOMS: atom_id res chain seq x y z
N MET A 1 1.14 -21.41 -2.47
CA MET A 1 -0.22 -20.92 -2.16
C MET A 1 -0.58 -19.84 -3.16
N PRO A 2 -1.78 -19.89 -3.74
CA PRO A 2 -2.20 -18.83 -4.63
C PRO A 2 -2.35 -17.52 -3.86
N HIS A 3 -2.06 -16.42 -4.53
CA HIS A 3 -2.21 -15.10 -3.96
C HIS A 3 -3.70 -14.69 -3.92
N HIS A 4 -4.03 -13.80 -3.00
CA HIS A 4 -5.37 -13.24 -2.95
C HIS A 4 -5.67 -12.39 -4.18
N THR A 5 -6.93 -12.33 -4.54
CA THR A 5 -7.46 -11.51 -5.64
C THR A 5 -8.17 -10.29 -5.05
N PRO A 6 -8.52 -9.29 -5.87
CA PRO A 6 -9.36 -8.19 -5.39
C PRO A 6 -10.65 -8.71 -4.72
N GLU A 7 -11.28 -9.72 -5.28
CA GLU A 7 -12.52 -10.29 -4.76
C GLU A 7 -12.32 -10.91 -3.37
N THR A 8 -11.26 -11.69 -3.17
CA THR A 8 -10.98 -12.31 -1.86
C THR A 8 -10.56 -11.25 -0.84
N LEU A 9 -9.81 -10.23 -1.24
CA LEU A 9 -9.47 -9.11 -0.37
C LEU A 9 -10.73 -8.39 0.12
N LEU A 10 -11.60 -8.00 -0.80
CA LEU A 10 -12.81 -7.26 -0.45
C LEU A 10 -13.75 -8.09 0.43
N ALA A 11 -13.81 -9.40 0.19
CA ALA A 11 -14.59 -10.31 1.05
C ALA A 11 -14.01 -10.37 2.47
N LEU A 12 -12.68 -10.38 2.62
CA LEU A 12 -12.04 -10.36 3.94
C LEU A 12 -12.32 -9.06 4.69
N LEU A 13 -12.26 -7.92 4.01
CA LEU A 13 -12.57 -6.63 4.61
C LEU A 13 -14.02 -6.59 5.08
N ASP A 14 -14.95 -7.08 4.26
CA ASP A 14 -16.36 -7.16 4.61
C ASP A 14 -16.57 -8.07 5.82
N ALA A 15 -15.93 -9.23 5.85
CA ALA A 15 -16.03 -10.19 6.96
C ALA A 15 -15.49 -9.59 8.27
N MET A 16 -14.57 -8.64 8.21
CA MET A 16 -14.05 -7.92 9.37
C MET A 16 -14.97 -6.77 9.81
N GLY A 17 -16.05 -6.51 9.09
CA GLY A 17 -16.93 -5.37 9.36
C GLY A 17 -16.34 -4.04 8.95
N ILE A 18 -15.36 -4.05 8.05
CA ILE A 18 -14.69 -2.84 7.57
C ILE A 18 -15.45 -2.28 6.37
N ALA A 19 -15.91 -1.03 6.49
CA ALA A 19 -16.58 -0.35 5.40
C ALA A 19 -15.55 0.16 4.38
N THR A 20 -15.77 -0.15 3.10
CA THR A 20 -14.94 0.33 2.00
C THR A 20 -15.80 0.75 0.82
N THR A 21 -15.25 1.59 -0.04
CA THR A 21 -15.86 1.96 -1.32
C THR A 21 -14.86 1.68 -2.41
N THR A 22 -15.26 0.92 -3.43
CA THR A 22 -14.37 0.58 -4.55
C THR A 22 -14.94 1.14 -5.84
N VAL A 23 -14.09 1.84 -6.58
CA VAL A 23 -14.40 2.38 -7.91
C VAL A 23 -13.54 1.64 -8.93
N ARG A 24 -14.18 1.08 -9.96
CA ARG A 24 -13.47 0.45 -11.07
C ARG A 24 -13.14 1.49 -12.12
N HIS A 25 -11.98 1.33 -12.77
CA HIS A 25 -11.50 2.21 -13.83
C HIS A 25 -10.56 1.43 -14.75
N ALA A 26 -10.16 2.04 -15.87
CA ALA A 26 -9.16 1.41 -16.73
C ALA A 26 -7.85 1.21 -15.97
N PRO A 27 -7.04 0.18 -16.33
CA PRO A 27 -5.77 -0.04 -15.67
C PRO A 27 -4.89 1.20 -15.68
N ALA A 28 -4.33 1.54 -14.50
CA ALA A 28 -3.48 2.70 -14.32
C ALA A 28 -2.23 2.29 -13.55
N PHE A 29 -1.06 2.83 -13.94
CA PHE A 29 0.21 2.52 -13.29
C PHE A 29 0.62 3.58 -12.27
N THR A 30 -0.07 4.75 -12.27
CA THR A 30 0.16 5.83 -11.32
C THR A 30 -1.18 6.39 -10.84
N VAL A 31 -1.14 7.11 -9.72
CA VAL A 31 -2.33 7.83 -9.22
C VAL A 31 -2.79 8.88 -10.24
N ALA A 32 -1.83 9.58 -10.88
CA ALA A 32 -2.17 10.58 -11.90
C ALA A 32 -2.94 9.96 -13.06
N GLU A 33 -2.52 8.78 -13.54
CA GLU A 33 -3.24 8.04 -14.58
C GLU A 33 -4.63 7.63 -14.12
N ALA A 34 -4.74 7.11 -12.88
CA ALA A 34 -6.02 6.71 -12.31
C ALA A 34 -6.99 7.88 -12.25
N LEU A 35 -6.52 9.05 -11.83
CA LEU A 35 -7.34 10.26 -11.78
C LEU A 35 -7.84 10.66 -13.17
N THR A 36 -6.98 10.59 -14.17
CA THR A 36 -7.32 10.91 -15.57
C THR A 36 -8.35 9.92 -16.12
N LEU A 37 -8.09 8.61 -15.95
CA LEU A 37 -8.93 7.55 -16.50
C LEU A 37 -10.30 7.48 -15.81
N ALA A 38 -10.35 7.78 -14.52
CA ALA A 38 -11.59 7.80 -13.77
C ALA A 38 -12.36 9.13 -13.93
N HIS A 39 -11.85 10.07 -14.72
CA HIS A 39 -12.46 11.39 -14.93
C HIS A 39 -12.75 12.11 -13.60
N GLY A 40 -11.86 11.96 -12.60
CA GLY A 40 -12.04 12.58 -11.29
C GLY A 40 -13.06 11.89 -10.40
N SER A 41 -13.56 10.72 -10.77
CA SER A 41 -14.58 10.00 -10.00
C SER A 41 -14.02 9.03 -8.97
N LEU A 42 -12.74 9.14 -8.61
CA LEU A 42 -12.17 8.37 -7.52
C LEU A 42 -12.88 8.68 -6.20
N PRO A 43 -12.95 7.74 -5.26
CA PRO A 43 -13.54 8.01 -3.95
C PRO A 43 -12.85 9.18 -3.27
N PRO A 44 -13.59 9.97 -2.46
CA PRO A 44 -12.96 11.03 -1.65
C PRO A 44 -11.91 10.43 -0.72
N GLY A 45 -10.78 11.11 -0.59
CA GLY A 45 -9.72 10.65 0.31
C GLY A 45 -8.34 10.98 -0.22
N VAL A 46 -7.35 10.59 0.56
CA VAL A 46 -5.94 10.75 0.21
C VAL A 46 -5.52 9.63 -0.74
N ASN A 47 -5.00 9.97 -1.90
CA ASN A 47 -4.44 8.99 -2.81
C ASN A 47 -3.06 8.57 -2.29
N VAL A 48 -2.89 7.27 -2.10
CA VAL A 48 -1.69 6.69 -1.48
C VAL A 48 -0.75 6.17 -2.55
N LYS A 49 0.53 6.52 -2.41
CA LYS A 49 1.59 5.88 -3.20
C LYS A 49 2.36 4.90 -2.31
N ASN A 50 2.95 3.90 -2.94
CA ASN A 50 3.58 2.80 -2.24
C ASN A 50 4.93 2.49 -2.86
N LEU A 51 5.94 2.37 -2.00
CA LEU A 51 7.30 2.02 -2.41
C LEU A 51 7.65 0.65 -1.88
N PHE A 52 7.97 -0.28 -2.78
CA PHE A 52 8.48 -1.59 -2.40
C PHE A 52 10.00 -1.54 -2.46
N LEU A 53 10.65 -1.68 -1.30
CA LEU A 53 12.07 -1.42 -1.14
C LEU A 53 12.79 -2.62 -0.51
N LYS A 54 14.08 -2.72 -0.82
CA LYS A 54 14.98 -3.69 -0.21
C LYS A 54 16.18 -2.93 0.33
N ASP A 55 16.61 -3.25 1.56
CA ASP A 55 17.79 -2.61 2.10
C ASP A 55 19.07 -3.45 1.91
N ALA A 56 20.20 -2.91 2.30
CA ALA A 56 21.50 -3.56 2.10
C ALA A 56 21.66 -4.88 2.87
N LYS A 57 20.77 -5.17 3.81
CA LYS A 57 20.73 -6.45 4.53
C LYS A 57 19.61 -7.35 4.03
N ASP A 58 19.07 -7.09 2.86
CA ASP A 58 17.97 -7.85 2.23
C ASP A 58 16.64 -7.80 3.02
N GLN A 59 16.49 -6.86 3.97
CA GLN A 59 15.20 -6.63 4.59
C GLN A 59 14.28 -5.92 3.60
N LEU A 60 13.07 -6.43 3.47
CA LEU A 60 12.05 -5.86 2.58
C LEU A 60 11.17 -4.87 3.33
N TRP A 61 10.76 -3.82 2.62
CA TRP A 61 9.97 -2.73 3.16
C TRP A 61 8.87 -2.33 2.19
N LEU A 62 7.69 -2.08 2.72
CA LEU A 62 6.61 -1.43 1.99
C LEU A 62 6.31 -0.12 2.69
N VAL A 63 6.58 0.99 2.01
CA VAL A 63 6.41 2.33 2.56
C VAL A 63 5.26 3.01 1.82
N SER A 64 4.22 3.39 2.55
CA SER A 64 3.03 4.03 2.00
C SER A 64 2.92 5.46 2.51
N ALA A 65 2.67 6.39 1.60
CA ALA A 65 2.61 7.82 1.88
C ALA A 65 1.58 8.49 0.98
N PRO A 66 1.15 9.74 1.30
CA PRO A 66 0.33 10.50 0.37
C PRO A 66 1.03 10.66 -0.97
N PHE A 67 0.29 10.58 -2.06
CA PHE A 67 0.84 10.65 -3.40
C PHE A 67 1.77 11.86 -3.61
N GLU A 68 1.42 13.00 -3.03
CA GLU A 68 2.16 14.25 -3.21
C GLU A 68 3.42 14.35 -2.35
N ARG A 69 3.60 13.46 -1.38
CA ARG A 69 4.77 13.45 -0.50
C ARG A 69 6.01 13.05 -1.28
N GLN A 70 7.03 13.89 -1.25
CA GLN A 70 8.33 13.53 -1.83
C GLN A 70 9.11 12.68 -0.83
N ILE A 71 9.59 11.52 -1.31
CA ILE A 71 10.36 10.59 -0.48
C ILE A 71 11.79 10.55 -1.02
N ASP A 72 12.75 10.96 -0.19
CA ASP A 72 14.17 10.86 -0.51
C ASP A 72 14.70 9.53 0.02
N LEU A 73 15.05 8.60 -0.89
CA LEU A 73 15.55 7.28 -0.49
C LEU A 73 16.85 7.35 0.30
N LYS A 74 17.62 8.43 0.19
CA LYS A 74 18.84 8.60 0.98
C LYS A 74 18.54 9.00 2.42
N ALA A 75 17.48 9.76 2.64
CA ALA A 75 17.06 10.19 3.97
C ALA A 75 16.16 9.17 4.68
N LEU A 76 15.46 8.36 3.91
CA LEU A 76 14.47 7.42 4.44
C LEU A 76 15.04 6.41 5.45
N PRO A 77 16.25 5.82 5.25
CA PRO A 77 16.77 4.84 6.21
C PRO A 77 16.82 5.35 7.65
N ALA A 78 17.21 6.60 7.85
CA ALA A 78 17.27 7.19 9.20
C ALA A 78 15.89 7.28 9.84
N LYS A 79 14.84 7.48 9.02
CA LYS A 79 13.47 7.63 9.50
C LYS A 79 12.83 6.30 9.88
N ILE A 80 13.13 5.23 9.15
CA ILE A 80 12.48 3.92 9.33
C ILE A 80 13.38 2.88 10.01
N GLY A 81 14.65 3.21 10.21
CA GLY A 81 15.59 2.30 10.86
C GLY A 81 16.12 1.21 9.94
N SER A 82 16.16 1.46 8.64
CA SER A 82 16.69 0.51 7.66
C SER A 82 18.16 0.77 7.37
N LYS A 83 18.76 -0.14 6.59
CA LYS A 83 20.04 0.12 5.90
C LYS A 83 19.73 0.83 4.57
N ARG A 84 20.77 1.06 3.76
CA ARG A 84 20.62 1.74 2.46
C ARG A 84 19.55 1.05 1.61
N LEU A 85 18.64 1.84 1.04
CA LEU A 85 17.46 1.35 0.33
C LEU A 85 17.65 1.41 -1.19
N SER A 86 17.06 0.41 -1.86
CA SER A 86 16.87 0.38 -3.30
C SER A 86 15.49 -0.18 -3.60
N PHE A 87 14.98 0.04 -4.81
CA PHE A 87 13.69 -0.54 -5.20
C PHE A 87 13.81 -2.05 -5.36
N GLY A 88 12.81 -2.77 -4.87
CA GLY A 88 12.65 -4.19 -5.15
C GLY A 88 12.25 -4.40 -6.61
N ASN A 89 12.76 -5.48 -7.23
CA ASN A 89 12.43 -5.75 -8.62
C ASN A 89 11.04 -6.39 -8.77
N PRO A 90 10.46 -6.39 -10.00
CA PRO A 90 9.13 -6.96 -10.22
C PRO A 90 8.98 -8.43 -9.86
N THR A 91 10.02 -9.24 -10.04
CA THR A 91 9.99 -10.66 -9.68
C THR A 91 9.86 -10.83 -8.17
N LEU A 92 10.68 -10.11 -7.41
CA LEU A 92 10.64 -10.14 -5.95
C LEU A 92 9.29 -9.62 -5.43
N LEU A 93 8.75 -8.58 -6.05
CA LEU A 93 7.45 -8.03 -5.71
C LEU A 93 6.34 -9.06 -5.88
N MET A 94 6.32 -9.76 -7.01
CA MET A 94 5.33 -10.80 -7.28
C MET A 94 5.47 -11.98 -6.31
N GLU A 95 6.69 -12.44 -6.06
CA GLU A 95 6.94 -13.54 -5.12
C GLU A 95 6.49 -13.21 -3.70
N THR A 96 6.67 -11.96 -3.27
CA THR A 96 6.47 -11.54 -1.89
C THR A 96 5.08 -10.99 -1.64
N LEU A 97 4.65 -10.07 -2.49
CA LEU A 97 3.39 -9.33 -2.30
C LEU A 97 2.30 -9.70 -3.30
N GLY A 98 2.63 -10.50 -4.32
CA GLY A 98 1.64 -11.01 -5.25
C GLY A 98 1.02 -9.96 -6.16
N VAL A 99 1.71 -8.85 -6.42
CA VAL A 99 1.21 -7.77 -7.26
C VAL A 99 2.25 -7.35 -8.30
N ILE A 100 1.77 -6.74 -9.38
CA ILE A 100 2.62 -6.10 -10.39
C ILE A 100 3.02 -4.70 -9.91
N PRO A 101 4.10 -4.09 -10.50
CA PRO A 101 4.56 -2.77 -10.06
C PRO A 101 3.49 -1.68 -10.03
N GLY A 102 2.58 -1.66 -10.98
CA GLY A 102 1.49 -0.67 -11.04
C GLY A 102 0.37 -0.90 -10.02
N ALA A 103 0.42 -1.99 -9.25
CA ALA A 103 -0.63 -2.36 -8.28
C ALA A 103 -0.10 -2.50 -6.85
N VAL A 104 1.07 -1.94 -6.55
CA VAL A 104 1.62 -1.96 -5.19
C VAL A 104 0.66 -1.22 -4.25
N THR A 105 0.38 -1.82 -3.10
CA THR A 105 -0.70 -1.35 -2.22
C THR A 105 -0.43 -1.77 -0.78
N PRO A 106 -0.93 -1.01 0.21
CA PRO A 106 -0.83 -1.43 1.61
C PRO A 106 -1.70 -2.64 1.94
N PHE A 107 -2.54 -3.12 1.01
CA PHE A 107 -3.25 -4.39 1.18
C PHE A 107 -2.39 -5.61 0.83
N ALA A 108 -1.32 -5.44 0.06
CA ALA A 108 -0.51 -6.55 -0.46
C ALA A 108 0.19 -7.39 0.61
N PRO A 109 0.51 -6.89 1.83
CA PRO A 109 1.04 -7.74 2.88
C PRO A 109 0.16 -8.96 3.23
N LEU A 110 -1.12 -8.93 2.86
CA LEU A 110 -1.99 -10.10 2.96
C LEU A 110 -1.38 -11.35 2.28
N ASN A 111 -0.64 -11.16 1.19
CA ASN A 111 0.01 -12.24 0.44
C ASN A 111 1.39 -12.63 1.03
N ASP A 112 1.95 -11.83 1.91
CA ASP A 112 3.25 -12.06 2.54
C ASP A 112 3.08 -12.93 3.80
N THR A 113 2.73 -14.19 3.61
CA THR A 113 2.45 -15.10 4.72
C THR A 113 3.68 -15.40 5.58
N ALA A 114 4.89 -15.27 5.01
CA ALA A 114 6.13 -15.42 5.76
C ALA A 114 6.52 -14.15 6.54
N ARG A 115 5.77 -13.08 6.39
CA ARG A 115 6.00 -11.80 7.08
C ARG A 115 7.39 -11.24 6.86
N ARG A 116 7.86 -11.31 5.61
CA ARG A 116 9.18 -10.83 5.21
C ARG A 116 9.24 -9.32 5.07
N VAL A 117 8.10 -8.68 4.81
CA VAL A 117 8.01 -7.26 4.50
C VAL A 117 7.62 -6.47 5.75
N ARG A 118 8.39 -5.46 6.08
CA ARG A 118 8.01 -4.50 7.11
C ARG A 118 7.20 -3.38 6.49
N VAL A 119 6.04 -3.08 7.09
CA VAL A 119 5.11 -2.08 6.58
C VAL A 119 5.27 -0.78 7.36
N VAL A 120 5.49 0.30 6.62
CA VAL A 120 5.57 1.66 7.18
C VAL A 120 4.46 2.49 6.55
N LEU A 121 3.67 3.15 7.38
CA LEU A 121 2.65 4.09 6.93
C LEU A 121 3.06 5.50 7.38
N ASP A 122 2.91 6.47 6.49
CA ASP A 122 3.13 7.87 6.85
C ASP A 122 2.13 8.26 7.94
N LYS A 123 2.66 8.66 9.08
CA LYS A 123 1.84 9.02 10.24
C LYS A 123 0.81 10.11 9.94
N TRP A 124 1.16 11.02 9.05
CA TRP A 124 0.24 12.10 8.65
C TRP A 124 -1.09 11.56 8.12
N MET A 125 -1.06 10.42 7.40
CA MET A 125 -2.29 9.84 6.83
C MET A 125 -3.28 9.38 7.89
N MET A 126 -2.84 9.16 9.11
CA MET A 126 -3.71 8.68 10.18
C MET A 126 -4.71 9.74 10.65
N GLY A 127 -4.47 11.00 10.34
CA GLY A 127 -5.40 12.10 10.62
C GLY A 127 -6.47 12.30 9.56
N GLU A 128 -6.43 11.56 8.45
CA GLU A 128 -7.36 11.70 7.35
C GLU A 128 -8.57 10.79 7.53
N LYS A 129 -9.67 11.09 6.82
CA LYS A 129 -10.89 10.29 6.93
C LYS A 129 -10.80 9.00 6.13
N HIS A 130 -10.23 9.06 4.92
CA HIS A 130 -10.14 7.92 4.01
C HIS A 130 -8.83 7.93 3.25
N LEU A 131 -8.35 6.73 2.95
CA LEU A 131 -7.17 6.48 2.12
C LEU A 131 -7.61 5.72 0.88
N ASN A 132 -7.13 6.13 -0.30
CA ASN A 132 -7.43 5.47 -1.56
C ASN A 132 -6.27 4.58 -1.98
N CYS A 133 -6.51 3.28 -2.07
CA CYS A 133 -5.49 2.27 -2.34
C CYS A 133 -5.96 1.29 -3.41
N HIS A 134 -5.03 0.72 -4.17
CA HIS A 134 -5.36 -0.35 -5.12
C HIS A 134 -5.74 -1.64 -4.37
N PRO A 135 -6.84 -2.30 -4.76
CA PRO A 135 -7.23 -3.57 -4.13
C PRO A 135 -6.55 -4.76 -4.82
N LEU A 136 -5.21 -4.82 -4.79
CA LEU A 136 -4.36 -5.87 -5.39
C LEU A 136 -4.34 -5.87 -6.93
N ALA A 137 -4.95 -4.89 -7.56
CA ALA A 137 -4.96 -4.70 -9.01
C ALA A 137 -5.04 -3.22 -9.33
N ASN A 138 -4.63 -2.82 -10.53
CA ASN A 138 -4.55 -1.40 -10.91
C ASN A 138 -5.74 -0.91 -11.73
N ASP A 139 -6.81 -1.71 -11.80
CA ASP A 139 -8.06 -1.36 -12.52
C ASP A 139 -9.19 -0.99 -11.55
N ALA A 140 -8.84 -0.70 -10.31
CA ALA A 140 -9.79 -0.27 -9.28
C ALA A 140 -9.06 0.51 -8.20
N THR A 141 -9.82 1.28 -7.43
CA THR A 141 -9.34 2.01 -6.26
C THR A 141 -10.32 1.81 -5.12
N THR A 142 -9.81 1.43 -3.96
CA THR A 142 -10.61 1.17 -2.76
C THR A 142 -10.31 2.22 -1.70
N SER A 143 -11.35 2.84 -1.18
CA SER A 143 -11.28 3.81 -0.09
C SER A 143 -11.51 3.11 1.24
N ILE A 144 -10.64 3.34 2.21
CA ILE A 144 -10.70 2.74 3.54
C ILE A 144 -10.27 3.78 4.60
N ALA A 145 -10.89 3.71 5.79
CA ALA A 145 -10.45 4.56 6.90
C ALA A 145 -9.07 4.12 7.40
N PRO A 146 -8.18 5.05 7.80
CA PRO A 146 -6.85 4.71 8.28
C PRO A 146 -6.84 3.70 9.44
N ALA A 147 -7.72 3.88 10.42
CA ALA A 147 -7.80 2.93 11.56
C ALA A 147 -8.18 1.53 11.10
N ASP A 148 -9.02 1.41 10.08
CA ASP A 148 -9.43 0.12 9.52
C ASP A 148 -8.31 -0.54 8.74
N LEU A 149 -7.48 0.24 8.05
CA LEU A 149 -6.29 -0.30 7.39
C LEU A 149 -5.32 -0.88 8.43
N ILE A 150 -5.10 -0.18 9.54
CA ILE A 150 -4.26 -0.68 10.63
C ILE A 150 -4.85 -1.98 11.20
N LYS A 151 -6.16 -2.00 11.42
CA LYS A 151 -6.87 -3.19 11.92
C LYS A 151 -6.67 -4.39 10.98
N PHE A 152 -6.80 -4.17 9.68
CA PHE A 152 -6.60 -5.19 8.65
C PHE A 152 -5.17 -5.73 8.68
N LEU A 153 -4.17 -4.85 8.67
CA LEU A 153 -2.76 -5.24 8.68
C LEU A 153 -2.39 -5.97 9.97
N THR A 154 -2.89 -5.51 11.10
CA THR A 154 -2.63 -6.15 12.40
C THR A 154 -3.21 -7.56 12.45
N ALA A 155 -4.40 -7.76 11.88
CA ALA A 155 -5.07 -9.07 11.88
C ALA A 155 -4.43 -10.07 10.91
N HIS A 156 -3.96 -9.61 9.74
CA HIS A 156 -3.51 -10.49 8.66
C HIS A 156 -2.02 -10.47 8.39
N HIS A 157 -1.27 -9.59 9.03
CA HIS A 157 0.17 -9.47 8.82
C HIS A 157 0.87 -9.09 10.12
N GLN A 158 1.21 -7.80 10.28
CA GLN A 158 1.86 -7.24 11.46
C GLN A 158 1.33 -5.84 11.71
N VAL A 159 1.48 -5.37 12.94
CA VAL A 159 1.20 -3.97 13.26
C VAL A 159 2.13 -3.09 12.40
N PRO A 160 1.59 -2.20 11.56
CA PRO A 160 2.44 -1.32 10.77
C PRO A 160 3.16 -0.30 11.67
N THR A 161 4.34 0.13 11.22
CA THR A 161 5.06 1.21 11.88
C THR A 161 4.57 2.55 11.34
N LEU A 162 4.20 3.46 12.21
CA LEU A 162 3.78 4.81 11.84
C LEU A 162 4.98 5.75 11.96
N VAL A 163 5.36 6.39 10.87
CA VAL A 163 6.53 7.26 10.80
C VAL A 163 6.16 8.56 10.13
N ASP A 164 6.63 9.67 10.68
CA ASP A 164 6.50 10.97 10.01
C ASP A 164 7.52 11.00 8.86
N LEU A 165 7.00 10.94 7.63
CA LEU A 165 7.82 10.94 6.42
C LEU A 165 8.01 12.33 5.83
N ALA A 166 7.49 13.38 6.46
CA ALA A 166 7.73 14.75 6.04
C ALA A 166 9.21 15.11 6.19
N ASN A 167 9.71 15.88 5.25
CA ASN A 167 11.09 16.38 5.28
C ASN A 167 11.22 17.58 6.21
#